data_1a3a150d11614875eeed0dde54c4dde5
#
_entry.id   1a3a150d11614875eeed0dde54c4dde5
#
_cell.length_a   1.000
_cell.length_b   1.000
_cell.length_c   1.000
_cell.angle_alpha   90.00
_cell.angle_beta   90.00
_cell.angle_gamma   90.00
#
_symmetry.space_group_name_H-M   'P 1'
#
loop_
_entity.id
_entity.type
_entity.pdbx_description
1 polymer ?
#
loop_
_entity_poly.entity_id
_entity_poly.type
_entity_poly.pdbx_seq_one_letter_code
_entity_poly.pdbx_strand_id
1 'polypeptide(L)'
;MIPFKNKIVCFLSVLVFLLLPTLSKSQIVDTLEALEEKALGNKDAKIKMIEFASLTCGHCAKFHNEVMPQIKEKYIKNGDVLFVYNDFPLDKFALKASIIARCSGNKNYFNFLDVFYKKQKDWTRTKDPFKSLLKIAKFGGLKDDDIKVCVGNKSIEDGILKNRLRYTKEYEIKATPTIYFNNKKYEGVLSIEAIEKKIESLLK
;
A
#
# COMPACT_ATOMS: atom_id res chain seq x y z
N MET A 1 -1.24 78.60 34.60
CA MET A 1 -1.13 78.17 33.21
C MET A 1 0.10 77.30 33.16
N ILE A 2 -0.05 75.94 33.12
CA ILE A 2 1.01 75.00 33.08
C ILE A 2 0.78 74.14 31.79
N PRO A 3 1.69 74.06 30.85
CA PRO A 3 1.49 73.22 29.67
C PRO A 3 1.85 71.78 29.98
N PHE A 4 0.91 70.85 29.65
CA PHE A 4 1.04 69.45 29.71
C PHE A 4 1.99 68.98 28.54
N LYS A 5 3.15 68.42 28.88
CA LYS A 5 4.03 67.70 27.90
C LYS A 5 3.58 66.27 27.76
N ASN A 6 2.96 65.93 26.62
CA ASN A 6 2.68 64.60 26.23
C ASN A 6 3.99 63.87 25.91
N LYS A 7 4.32 62.85 26.71
CA LYS A 7 5.34 61.84 26.36
C LYS A 7 4.68 60.68 25.60
N ILE A 8 4.89 60.67 24.31
CA ILE A 8 4.55 59.50 23.47
C ILE A 8 5.59 58.43 23.75
N VAL A 9 5.18 57.39 24.47
CA VAL A 9 5.97 56.17 24.67
C VAL A 9 5.70 55.26 23.48
N CYS A 10 6.63 55.21 22.52
CA CYS A 10 6.63 54.19 21.45
C CYS A 10 6.95 52.82 22.06
N PHE A 11 5.93 51.99 22.21
CA PHE A 11 6.12 50.55 22.47
C PHE A 11 6.56 49.88 21.15
N LEU A 12 7.86 49.64 21.00
CA LEU A 12 8.39 48.76 19.96
C LEU A 12 8.11 47.29 20.40
N SER A 13 7.01 46.76 19.92
CA SER A 13 6.73 45.31 20.04
C SER A 13 7.70 44.55 19.13
N VAL A 14 8.78 44.05 19.69
CA VAL A 14 9.66 43.10 19.00
C VAL A 14 8.93 41.76 18.93
N LEU A 15 8.31 41.50 17.78
CA LEU A 15 7.69 40.21 17.45
C LEU A 15 8.84 39.21 17.17
N VAL A 16 9.35 38.53 18.20
CA VAL A 16 10.28 37.43 18.07
C VAL A 16 9.50 36.23 17.50
N PHE A 17 9.53 36.09 16.19
CA PHE A 17 9.09 34.87 15.52
C PHE A 17 10.07 33.76 15.92
N LEU A 18 9.72 32.96 16.93
CA LEU A 18 10.36 31.72 17.28
C LEU A 18 10.19 30.77 16.07
N LEU A 19 11.19 30.74 15.19
CA LEU A 19 11.39 29.68 14.21
C LEU A 19 11.69 28.38 14.97
N LEU A 20 10.62 27.74 15.45
CA LEU A 20 10.73 26.36 15.92
C LEU A 20 11.12 25.51 14.69
N PRO A 21 12.25 24.81 14.70
CA PRO A 21 12.54 23.85 13.65
C PRO A 21 11.42 22.82 13.68
N THR A 22 10.61 22.78 12.63
CA THR A 22 9.69 21.68 12.41
C THR A 22 10.58 20.45 12.20
N LEU A 23 10.78 19.67 13.25
CA LEU A 23 11.36 18.35 13.18
C LEU A 23 10.48 17.57 12.18
N SER A 24 10.94 17.49 10.93
CA SER A 24 10.32 16.66 9.91
C SER A 24 10.37 15.23 10.44
N LYS A 25 9.27 14.80 11.08
CA LYS A 25 9.13 13.44 11.59
C LYS A 25 9.35 12.51 10.39
N SER A 26 10.42 11.72 10.43
CA SER A 26 10.65 10.67 9.46
C SER A 26 9.37 9.84 9.35
N GLN A 27 8.88 9.65 8.12
CA GLN A 27 7.68 8.81 7.88
C GLN A 27 8.05 7.32 7.89
N ILE A 28 8.96 6.92 8.78
CA ILE A 28 9.26 5.50 8.96
C ILE A 28 8.03 4.89 9.59
N VAL A 29 7.37 4.06 8.83
CA VAL A 29 6.24 3.26 9.29
C VAL A 29 6.74 2.28 10.34
N ASP A 30 6.05 2.21 11.47
CA ASP A 30 6.32 1.20 12.48
C ASP A 30 6.21 -0.21 11.88
N THR A 31 7.08 -1.11 12.34
CA THR A 31 7.09 -2.52 11.90
C THR A 31 5.73 -3.19 12.12
N LEU A 32 5.03 -2.85 13.20
CA LEU A 32 3.68 -3.38 13.47
C LEU A 32 2.69 -2.92 12.39
N GLU A 33 2.63 -1.62 12.10
CA GLU A 33 1.79 -1.09 11.02
C GLU A 33 2.15 -1.69 9.66
N ALA A 34 3.45 -1.83 9.38
CA ALA A 34 3.91 -2.43 8.12
C ALA A 34 3.39 -3.86 7.94
N LEU A 35 3.28 -4.64 9.02
CA LEU A 35 2.86 -6.05 9.00
C LEU A 35 1.36 -6.28 9.20
N GLU A 36 0.58 -5.24 9.45
CA GLU A 36 -0.88 -5.33 9.52
C GLU A 36 -1.51 -5.88 8.24
N GLU A 37 -2.74 -6.42 8.38
CA GLU A 37 -3.57 -6.82 7.24
C GLU A 37 -3.79 -5.62 6.31
N LYS A 38 -3.55 -5.78 5.02
CA LYS A 38 -3.78 -4.74 4.02
C LYS A 38 -5.15 -4.95 3.39
N ALA A 39 -6.10 -4.10 3.77
CA ALA A 39 -7.48 -4.17 3.33
C ALA A 39 -7.97 -2.84 2.75
N LEU A 40 -8.88 -2.92 1.78
CA LEU A 40 -9.52 -1.79 1.11
C LEU A 40 -11.03 -2.03 1.08
N GLY A 41 -11.80 -1.06 1.54
CA GLY A 41 -13.27 -1.13 1.60
C GLY A 41 -13.82 -1.15 3.02
N ASN A 42 -15.12 -1.43 3.13
CA ASN A 42 -15.81 -1.49 4.41
C ASN A 42 -15.48 -2.80 5.15
N LYS A 43 -15.08 -2.72 6.41
CA LYS A 43 -14.77 -3.90 7.25
C LYS A 43 -16.01 -4.78 7.51
N ASP A 44 -17.18 -4.18 7.46
CA ASP A 44 -18.47 -4.86 7.65
C ASP A 44 -19.10 -5.34 6.32
N ALA A 45 -18.36 -5.31 5.21
CA ALA A 45 -18.83 -5.76 3.92
C ALA A 45 -19.30 -7.23 3.96
N LYS A 46 -20.43 -7.52 3.28
CA LYS A 46 -20.98 -8.88 3.15
C LYS A 46 -20.00 -9.86 2.52
N ILE A 47 -19.12 -9.37 1.64
CA ILE A 47 -18.17 -10.19 0.90
C ILE A 47 -16.76 -9.79 1.28
N LYS A 48 -15.96 -10.76 1.75
CA LYS A 48 -14.50 -10.63 1.89
C LYS A 48 -13.83 -11.30 0.70
N MET A 49 -13.21 -10.50 -0.17
CA MET A 49 -12.38 -10.95 -1.29
C MET A 49 -10.93 -10.91 -0.88
N ILE A 50 -10.27 -12.07 -0.81
CA ILE A 50 -8.87 -12.21 -0.40
C ILE A 50 -8.04 -12.59 -1.61
N GLU A 51 -6.96 -11.86 -1.86
CA GLU A 51 -6.01 -12.17 -2.93
C GLU A 51 -4.63 -12.49 -2.33
N PHE A 52 -3.99 -13.52 -2.88
CA PHE A 52 -2.59 -13.85 -2.66
C PHE A 52 -1.84 -13.62 -3.96
N ALA A 53 -0.95 -12.61 -3.97
CA ALA A 53 -0.35 -12.15 -5.21
C ALA A 53 1.12 -11.74 -5.06
N SER A 54 1.81 -11.70 -6.20
CA SER A 54 3.21 -11.30 -6.30
C SER A 54 3.36 -10.12 -7.23
N LEU A 55 4.14 -9.13 -6.82
CA LEU A 55 4.41 -7.93 -7.62
C LEU A 55 5.25 -8.20 -8.89
N THR A 56 5.88 -9.38 -9.02
CA THR A 56 6.56 -9.80 -10.25
C THR A 56 5.71 -10.74 -11.13
N CYS A 57 4.54 -11.18 -10.65
CA CYS A 57 3.65 -12.05 -11.40
C CYS A 57 2.89 -11.29 -12.49
N GLY A 58 3.05 -11.69 -13.76
CA GLY A 58 2.37 -11.05 -14.90
C GLY A 58 0.85 -11.21 -14.88
N HIS A 59 0.33 -12.35 -14.39
CA HIS A 59 -1.13 -12.56 -14.25
C HIS A 59 -1.70 -11.68 -13.13
N CYS A 60 -0.97 -11.45 -12.04
CA CYS A 60 -1.36 -10.50 -11.01
C CYS A 60 -1.43 -9.07 -11.57
N ALA A 61 -0.41 -8.66 -12.34
CA ALA A 61 -0.43 -7.34 -12.98
C ALA A 61 -1.60 -7.18 -13.95
N LYS A 62 -1.92 -8.22 -14.74
CA LYS A 62 -3.09 -8.19 -15.62
C LYS A 62 -4.38 -7.99 -14.80
N PHE A 63 -4.57 -8.78 -13.75
CA PHE A 63 -5.74 -8.68 -12.88
C PHE A 63 -5.87 -7.28 -12.25
N HIS A 64 -4.78 -6.73 -11.70
CA HIS A 64 -4.77 -5.41 -11.08
C HIS A 64 -4.95 -4.25 -12.07
N ASN A 65 -4.52 -4.40 -13.32
CA ASN A 65 -4.66 -3.34 -14.32
C ASN A 65 -5.99 -3.37 -15.06
N GLU A 66 -6.60 -4.56 -15.25
CA GLU A 66 -7.78 -4.72 -16.11
C GLU A 66 -9.07 -4.97 -15.31
N VAL A 67 -9.00 -5.69 -14.17
CA VAL A 67 -10.17 -6.12 -13.40
C VAL A 67 -10.36 -5.29 -12.13
N MET A 68 -9.33 -5.15 -11.31
CA MET A 68 -9.43 -4.46 -10.02
C MET A 68 -9.95 -3.03 -10.07
N PRO A 69 -9.67 -2.18 -11.08
CA PRO A 69 -10.24 -0.84 -11.14
C PRO A 69 -11.76 -0.84 -11.17
N GLN A 70 -12.37 -1.79 -11.89
CA GLN A 70 -13.83 -1.90 -11.99
C GLN A 70 -14.42 -2.47 -10.68
N ILE A 71 -13.76 -3.45 -10.07
CA ILE A 71 -14.18 -3.99 -8.76
C ILE A 71 -14.08 -2.93 -7.67
N LYS A 72 -13.03 -2.11 -7.67
CA LYS A 72 -12.90 -0.97 -6.75
C LYS A 72 -14.06 0.00 -6.90
N GLU A 73 -14.40 0.37 -8.12
CA GLU A 73 -15.44 1.36 -8.39
C GLU A 73 -16.84 0.85 -8.05
N LYS A 74 -17.18 -0.36 -8.48
CA LYS A 74 -18.55 -0.90 -8.39
C LYS A 74 -18.89 -1.50 -7.04
N TYR A 75 -17.94 -2.16 -6.35
CA TYR A 75 -18.25 -3.00 -5.20
C TYR A 75 -17.47 -2.65 -3.93
N ILE A 76 -16.23 -2.14 -4.03
CA ILE A 76 -15.47 -1.79 -2.85
C ILE A 76 -15.90 -0.42 -2.32
N LYS A 77 -16.06 0.57 -3.21
CA LYS A 77 -16.47 1.93 -2.81
C LYS A 77 -17.88 1.99 -2.25
N ASN A 78 -18.79 1.16 -2.75
CA ASN A 78 -20.19 1.12 -2.24
C ASN A 78 -20.32 0.27 -0.95
N GLY A 79 -19.27 -0.44 -0.54
CA GLY A 79 -19.22 -1.19 0.71
C GLY A 79 -19.64 -2.65 0.61
N ASP A 80 -19.94 -3.20 -0.58
CA ASP A 80 -20.32 -4.60 -0.78
C ASP A 80 -19.17 -5.57 -0.58
N VAL A 81 -17.94 -5.14 -0.93
CA VAL A 81 -16.73 -5.96 -0.90
C VAL A 81 -15.66 -5.32 -0.02
N LEU A 82 -15.13 -6.08 0.93
CA LEU A 82 -13.84 -5.84 1.57
C LEU A 82 -12.78 -6.61 0.79
N PHE A 83 -11.85 -5.90 0.16
CA PHE A 83 -10.71 -6.48 -0.51
C PHE A 83 -9.51 -6.58 0.42
N VAL A 84 -8.94 -7.78 0.58
CA VAL A 84 -7.73 -8.04 1.38
C VAL A 84 -6.62 -8.54 0.46
N TYR A 85 -5.50 -7.84 0.50
CA TYR A 85 -4.32 -8.21 -0.28
C TYR A 85 -3.25 -8.85 0.61
N ASN A 86 -2.76 -10.01 0.18
CA ASN A 86 -1.69 -10.72 0.86
C ASN A 86 -0.46 -10.83 -0.05
N ASP A 87 0.65 -10.27 0.39
CA ASP A 87 1.92 -10.41 -0.30
C ASP A 87 2.34 -11.88 -0.34
N PHE A 88 2.53 -12.39 -1.55
CA PHE A 88 3.04 -13.72 -1.81
C PHE A 88 4.24 -13.64 -2.78
N PRO A 89 5.38 -13.07 -2.33
CA PRO A 89 6.51 -12.81 -3.21
C PRO A 89 7.08 -14.10 -3.80
N LEU A 90 7.22 -14.15 -5.13
CA LEU A 90 7.77 -15.29 -5.86
C LEU A 90 9.29 -15.22 -5.98
N ASP A 91 9.87 -14.02 -5.84
CA ASP A 91 11.30 -13.77 -5.93
C ASP A 91 11.74 -12.59 -5.05
N LYS A 92 13.05 -12.33 -5.02
CA LYS A 92 13.65 -11.26 -4.22
C LYS A 92 13.18 -9.85 -4.60
N PHE A 93 12.83 -9.61 -5.86
CA PHE A 93 12.40 -8.30 -6.32
C PHE A 93 10.94 -8.06 -5.93
N ALA A 94 10.08 -9.07 -6.01
CA ALA A 94 8.74 -9.03 -5.46
C ALA A 94 8.78 -8.74 -3.96
N LEU A 95 9.67 -9.41 -3.21
CA LEU A 95 9.82 -9.16 -1.77
C LEU A 95 10.24 -7.71 -1.48
N LYS A 96 11.22 -7.16 -2.21
CA LYS A 96 11.64 -5.76 -2.03
C LYS A 96 10.53 -4.78 -2.40
N ALA A 97 9.76 -5.05 -3.45
CA ALA A 97 8.61 -4.23 -3.82
C ALA A 97 7.51 -4.28 -2.74
N SER A 98 7.21 -5.46 -2.18
CA SER A 98 6.28 -5.62 -1.06
C SER A 98 6.74 -4.84 0.17
N ILE A 99 8.01 -4.91 0.54
CA ILE A 99 8.57 -4.13 1.65
C ILE A 99 8.36 -2.63 1.41
N ILE A 100 8.71 -2.12 0.23
CA ILE A 100 8.56 -0.70 -0.11
C ILE A 100 7.09 -0.27 -0.04
N ALA A 101 6.16 -1.06 -0.58
CA ALA A 101 4.74 -0.77 -0.51
C ALA A 101 4.26 -0.70 0.96
N ARG A 102 4.67 -1.64 1.80
CA ARG A 102 4.32 -1.66 3.23
C ARG A 102 4.88 -0.48 3.99
N CYS A 103 6.06 -0.03 3.62
CA CYS A 103 6.73 1.13 4.22
C CYS A 103 6.10 2.47 3.86
N SER A 104 5.26 2.53 2.85
CA SER A 104 4.51 3.74 2.52
C SER A 104 3.36 4.04 3.49
N GLY A 105 3.12 3.15 4.47
CA GLY A 105 2.04 3.22 5.43
C GLY A 105 0.70 2.76 4.87
N ASN A 106 -0.24 2.44 5.77
CA ASN A 106 -1.55 1.91 5.42
C ASN A 106 -2.31 2.81 4.42
N LYS A 107 -2.17 4.13 4.58
CA LYS A 107 -2.84 5.13 3.73
C LYS A 107 -2.39 5.09 2.26
N ASN A 108 -1.12 4.75 2.02
CA ASN A 108 -0.52 4.81 0.68
C ASN A 108 -0.26 3.41 0.08
N TYR A 109 -0.41 2.35 0.87
CA TYR A 109 -0.08 0.99 0.47
C TYR A 109 -0.70 0.60 -0.89
N PHE A 110 -2.01 0.77 -1.06
CA PHE A 110 -2.69 0.41 -2.30
C PHE A 110 -2.32 1.30 -3.48
N ASN A 111 -1.96 2.57 -3.24
CA ASN A 111 -1.44 3.45 -4.29
C ASN A 111 -0.10 2.94 -4.82
N PHE A 112 0.80 2.50 -3.92
CA PHE A 112 2.07 1.89 -4.32
C PHE A 112 1.86 0.57 -5.05
N LEU A 113 0.93 -0.26 -4.58
CA LEU A 113 0.56 -1.52 -5.21
C LEU A 113 0.10 -1.29 -6.67
N ASP A 114 -0.82 -0.35 -6.86
CA ASP A 114 -1.35 0.01 -8.17
C ASP A 114 -0.24 0.50 -9.12
N VAL A 115 0.67 1.36 -8.64
CA VAL A 115 1.79 1.86 -9.46
C VAL A 115 2.78 0.73 -9.79
N PHE A 116 3.10 -0.13 -8.83
CA PHE A 116 4.01 -1.24 -9.08
C PHE A 116 3.45 -2.22 -10.12
N TYR A 117 2.16 -2.53 -10.09
CA TYR A 117 1.54 -3.36 -11.11
C TYR A 117 1.43 -2.65 -12.46
N LYS A 118 1.01 -1.38 -12.48
CA LYS A 118 0.92 -0.59 -13.71
C LYS A 118 2.26 -0.47 -14.42
N LYS A 119 3.33 -0.33 -13.65
CA LYS A 119 4.71 -0.18 -14.13
C LYS A 119 5.51 -1.48 -14.09
N GLN A 120 4.87 -2.64 -13.89
CA GLN A 120 5.58 -3.90 -13.64
C GLN A 120 6.62 -4.21 -14.72
N LYS A 121 6.27 -4.10 -16.00
CA LYS A 121 7.21 -4.36 -17.10
C LYS A 121 8.37 -3.37 -17.12
N ASP A 122 8.12 -2.11 -16.73
CA ASP A 122 9.12 -1.06 -16.75
C ASP A 122 10.20 -1.27 -15.68
N TRP A 123 9.85 -1.86 -14.51
CA TRP A 123 10.81 -2.06 -13.46
C TRP A 123 11.37 -3.49 -13.39
N THR A 124 10.60 -4.52 -13.81
CA THR A 124 11.07 -5.92 -13.79
C THR A 124 12.02 -6.27 -14.93
N ARG A 125 11.88 -5.61 -16.10
CA ARG A 125 12.67 -5.90 -17.32
C ARG A 125 13.86 -4.96 -17.52
N THR A 126 14.44 -4.47 -16.43
CA THR A 126 15.63 -3.60 -16.46
C THR A 126 16.88 -4.36 -16.03
N LYS A 127 18.06 -3.76 -16.30
CA LYS A 127 19.33 -4.30 -15.81
C LYS A 127 19.40 -4.29 -14.27
N ASP A 128 18.71 -3.34 -13.64
CA ASP A 128 18.66 -3.19 -12.18
C ASP A 128 17.20 -2.91 -11.74
N PRO A 129 16.40 -3.98 -11.53
CA PRO A 129 15.02 -3.86 -11.08
C PRO A 129 14.88 -3.11 -9.76
N PHE A 130 15.83 -3.30 -8.83
CA PHE A 130 15.79 -2.64 -7.53
C PHE A 130 15.96 -1.13 -7.65
N LYS A 131 16.92 -0.67 -8.46
CA LYS A 131 17.11 0.77 -8.75
C LYS A 131 15.85 1.39 -9.37
N SER A 132 15.16 0.64 -10.24
CA SER A 132 13.89 1.09 -10.84
C SER A 132 12.77 1.19 -9.82
N LEU A 133 12.65 0.23 -8.88
CA LEU A 133 11.73 0.30 -7.75
C LEU A 133 12.00 1.51 -6.85
N LEU A 134 13.26 1.81 -6.54
CA LEU A 134 13.63 2.99 -5.75
C LEU A 134 13.19 4.30 -6.41
N LYS A 135 13.30 4.41 -7.75
CA LYS A 135 12.79 5.57 -8.48
C LYS A 135 11.28 5.72 -8.31
N ILE A 136 10.53 4.65 -8.46
CA ILE A 136 9.06 4.66 -8.25
C ILE A 136 8.73 5.07 -6.82
N ALA A 137 9.44 4.52 -5.83
CA ALA A 137 9.25 4.85 -4.41
C ALA A 137 9.46 6.35 -4.13
N LYS A 138 10.50 6.96 -4.70
CA LYS A 138 10.76 8.40 -4.60
C LYS A 138 9.67 9.24 -5.27
N PHE A 139 9.22 8.86 -6.46
CA PHE A 139 8.09 9.53 -7.11
C PHE A 139 6.81 9.43 -6.29
N GLY A 140 6.62 8.35 -5.54
CA GLY A 140 5.53 8.17 -4.59
C GLY A 140 5.69 8.96 -3.28
N GLY A 141 6.76 9.75 -3.13
CA GLY A 141 6.99 10.64 -2.00
C GLY A 141 7.82 10.05 -0.84
N LEU A 142 8.34 8.83 -0.98
CA LEU A 142 9.25 8.25 0.01
C LEU A 142 10.65 8.89 -0.10
N LYS A 143 11.23 9.26 1.03
CA LYS A 143 12.59 9.82 1.11
C LYS A 143 13.64 8.70 1.03
N ASP A 144 14.82 9.02 0.53
CA ASP A 144 15.91 8.05 0.39
C ASP A 144 16.28 7.35 1.69
N ASP A 145 16.35 8.09 2.77
CA ASP A 145 16.72 7.52 4.07
C ASP A 145 15.60 6.65 4.63
N ASP A 146 14.33 7.03 4.47
CA ASP A 146 13.17 6.22 4.85
C ASP A 146 13.16 4.90 4.06
N ILE A 147 13.43 4.96 2.74
CA ILE A 147 13.51 3.76 1.89
C ILE A 147 14.63 2.84 2.36
N LYS A 148 15.85 3.38 2.62
CA LYS A 148 17.00 2.59 3.09
C LYS A 148 16.69 1.87 4.41
N VAL A 149 16.17 2.61 5.39
CA VAL A 149 15.81 2.05 6.70
C VAL A 149 14.77 0.95 6.54
N CYS A 150 13.76 1.19 5.71
CA CYS A 150 12.67 0.25 5.52
C CYS A 150 13.10 -1.01 4.77
N VAL A 151 13.81 -0.86 3.65
CA VAL A 151 14.30 -2.02 2.87
C VAL A 151 15.33 -2.83 3.64
N GLY A 152 16.04 -2.20 4.59
CA GLY A 152 16.95 -2.85 5.53
C GLY A 152 16.27 -3.47 6.75
N ASN A 153 14.97 -3.24 6.98
CA ASN A 153 14.25 -3.75 8.14
C ASN A 153 13.99 -5.25 8.01
N LYS A 154 14.82 -6.02 8.72
CA LYS A 154 14.77 -7.48 8.72
C LYS A 154 13.45 -8.03 9.27
N SER A 155 12.86 -7.35 10.25
CA SER A 155 11.60 -7.79 10.84
C SER A 155 10.43 -7.71 9.87
N ILE A 156 10.39 -6.68 8.99
CA ILE A 156 9.39 -6.58 7.92
C ILE A 156 9.61 -7.69 6.88
N GLU A 157 10.85 -7.89 6.45
CA GLU A 157 11.21 -8.94 5.51
C GLU A 157 10.80 -10.32 6.03
N ASP A 158 11.21 -10.67 7.24
CA ASP A 158 10.90 -11.95 7.89
C ASP A 158 9.40 -12.12 8.13
N GLY A 159 8.68 -11.05 8.48
CA GLY A 159 7.23 -11.06 8.64
C GLY A 159 6.51 -11.39 7.34
N ILE A 160 6.90 -10.79 6.21
CA ILE A 160 6.33 -11.11 4.90
C ILE A 160 6.61 -12.56 4.52
N LEU A 161 7.84 -13.02 4.69
CA LEU A 161 8.24 -14.40 4.37
C LEU A 161 7.52 -15.43 5.26
N LYS A 162 7.40 -15.16 6.56
CA LYS A 162 6.63 -15.98 7.49
C LYS A 162 5.15 -16.07 7.10
N ASN A 163 4.54 -14.95 6.72
CA ASN A 163 3.17 -14.93 6.23
C ASN A 163 3.04 -15.74 4.92
N ARG A 164 3.95 -15.59 3.97
CA ARG A 164 3.96 -16.39 2.75
C ARG A 164 3.99 -17.90 3.05
N LEU A 165 4.86 -18.34 3.98
CA LEU A 165 4.92 -19.74 4.39
C LEU A 165 3.62 -20.21 5.06
N ARG A 166 3.02 -19.37 5.92
CA ARG A 166 1.73 -19.63 6.55
C ARG A 166 0.63 -19.79 5.49
N TYR A 167 0.52 -18.86 4.55
CA TYR A 167 -0.47 -18.91 3.47
C TYR A 167 -0.32 -20.15 2.58
N THR A 168 0.91 -20.57 2.30
CA THR A 168 1.17 -21.82 1.54
C THR A 168 0.53 -23.02 2.24
N LYS A 169 0.57 -23.07 3.58
CA LYS A 169 0.02 -24.18 4.37
C LYS A 169 -1.49 -24.06 4.60
N GLU A 170 -1.96 -22.88 5.03
CA GLU A 170 -3.35 -22.67 5.44
C GLU A 170 -4.31 -22.55 4.25
N TYR A 171 -3.87 -21.96 3.14
CA TYR A 171 -4.67 -21.71 1.93
C TYR A 171 -4.21 -22.55 0.73
N GLU A 172 -3.27 -23.45 0.92
CA GLU A 172 -2.74 -24.31 -0.15
C GLU A 172 -2.36 -23.54 -1.43
N ILE A 173 -1.73 -22.35 -1.26
CA ILE A 173 -1.38 -21.50 -2.40
C ILE A 173 -0.29 -22.13 -3.24
N LYS A 174 -0.63 -22.48 -4.50
CA LYS A 174 0.28 -23.11 -5.47
C LYS A 174 0.68 -22.16 -6.61
N ALA A 175 -0.10 -21.10 -6.84
CA ALA A 175 0.11 -20.13 -7.91
C ALA A 175 -0.41 -18.76 -7.51
N THR A 176 -0.02 -17.72 -8.26
CA THR A 176 -0.51 -16.34 -8.10
C THR A 176 -1.08 -15.82 -9.42
N PRO A 177 -2.16 -15.01 -9.39
CA PRO A 177 -2.94 -14.72 -8.21
C PRO A 177 -3.81 -15.90 -7.80
N THR A 178 -4.03 -16.09 -6.50
CA THR A 178 -5.07 -16.97 -5.97
C THR A 178 -6.08 -16.12 -5.22
N ILE A 179 -7.37 -16.31 -5.48
CA ILE A 179 -8.46 -15.51 -4.93
C ILE A 179 -9.39 -16.38 -4.10
N TYR A 180 -9.85 -15.86 -2.97
CA TYR A 180 -10.89 -16.42 -2.12
C TYR A 180 -12.05 -15.43 -1.97
N PHE A 181 -13.26 -15.94 -1.94
CA PHE A 181 -14.46 -15.20 -1.54
C PHE A 181 -15.05 -15.87 -0.30
N ASN A 182 -15.18 -15.14 0.80
CA ASN A 182 -15.73 -15.64 2.06
C ASN A 182 -15.15 -17.02 2.44
N ASN A 183 -13.83 -17.15 2.44
CA ASN A 183 -13.06 -18.36 2.76
C ASN A 183 -13.19 -19.52 1.76
N LYS A 184 -13.87 -19.32 0.62
CA LYS A 184 -13.93 -20.33 -0.46
C LYS A 184 -13.03 -19.93 -1.61
N LYS A 185 -12.13 -20.82 -1.99
CA LYS A 185 -11.24 -20.61 -3.13
C LYS A 185 -12.04 -20.43 -4.41
N TYR A 186 -11.65 -19.44 -5.21
CA TYR A 186 -12.26 -19.19 -6.50
C TYR A 186 -11.47 -19.94 -7.60
N GLU A 187 -12.15 -20.83 -8.31
CA GLU A 187 -11.57 -21.67 -9.36
C GLU A 187 -11.95 -21.18 -10.78
N GLY A 188 -12.55 -20.00 -10.88
CA GLY A 188 -13.01 -19.44 -12.15
C GLY A 188 -11.95 -18.61 -12.88
N VAL A 189 -12.34 -18.11 -14.05
CA VAL A 189 -11.55 -17.20 -14.87
C VAL A 189 -11.45 -15.83 -14.19
N LEU A 190 -10.28 -15.21 -14.25
CA LEU A 190 -10.04 -13.88 -13.69
C LEU A 190 -10.36 -12.76 -14.69
N SER A 191 -11.54 -12.83 -15.33
CA SER A 191 -12.08 -11.72 -16.13
C SER A 191 -13.05 -10.89 -15.30
N ILE A 192 -13.32 -9.66 -15.72
CA ILE A 192 -14.25 -8.77 -14.98
C ILE A 192 -15.64 -9.40 -14.91
N GLU A 193 -16.14 -9.95 -16.00
CA GLU A 193 -17.49 -10.55 -16.08
C GLU A 193 -17.62 -11.75 -15.14
N ALA A 194 -16.58 -12.59 -15.05
CA ALA A 194 -16.60 -13.76 -14.19
C ALA A 194 -16.51 -13.40 -12.70
N ILE A 195 -15.70 -12.40 -12.35
CA ILE A 195 -15.60 -11.91 -10.97
C ILE A 195 -16.87 -11.17 -10.55
N GLU A 196 -17.45 -10.32 -11.41
CA GLU A 196 -18.74 -9.65 -11.15
C GLU A 196 -19.85 -10.67 -10.93
N LYS A 197 -20.00 -11.66 -11.83
CA LYS A 197 -20.99 -12.74 -11.66
C LYS A 197 -20.83 -13.46 -10.32
N LYS A 198 -19.58 -13.69 -9.88
CA LYS A 198 -19.30 -14.30 -8.58
C LYS A 198 -19.74 -13.41 -7.44
N ILE A 199 -19.39 -12.12 -7.46
CA ILE A 199 -19.78 -11.15 -6.43
C ILE A 199 -21.30 -11.06 -6.35
N GLU A 200 -21.99 -10.87 -7.48
CA GLU A 200 -23.45 -10.78 -7.56
C GLU A 200 -24.15 -12.02 -7.01
N SER A 201 -23.58 -13.22 -7.24
CA SER A 201 -24.11 -14.46 -6.67
C SER A 201 -24.00 -14.55 -5.15
N LEU A 202 -23.07 -13.80 -4.55
CA LEU A 202 -22.86 -13.75 -3.09
C LEU A 202 -23.64 -12.61 -2.42
N LEU A 203 -24.07 -11.62 -3.18
CA LEU A 203 -24.92 -10.52 -2.69
C LEU A 203 -26.39 -10.92 -2.54
N LYS A 204 -26.85 -11.86 -3.35
CA LYS A 204 -28.19 -12.49 -3.23
C LYS A 204 -28.29 -13.31 -1.96
#